data_754eac0d8f245a461b29b8fb4b201ea4
#
_entry.id   754eac0d8f245a461b29b8fb4b201ea4
#
_cell.length_a   1.000
_cell.length_b   1.000
_cell.length_c   1.000
_cell.angle_alpha   90.00
_cell.angle_beta   90.00
_cell.angle_gamma   90.00
#
_symmetry.space_group_name_H-M   'P 1'
#
loop_
_entity.id
_entity.type
_entity.pdbx_description
1 polymer ?
#
loop_
_entity_poly.entity_id
_entity_poly.type
_entity_poly.pdbx_seq_one_letter_code
_entity_poly.pdbx_strand_id
1 'polypeptide(L)'
;MRKGLWFVLGIALALTIAGATSGQRPRTMTQDKTETATNVPAPPPAPQTVKAKYEGGVFGYNKKIEGTLNFDEANLRLVFKDDKQKEILFVPYNAITGAYGDTHAVRPSAATVASNIPYIGFPAGFIKTKVRYLAVQYDDPDSKVSGTTSFRLENKDILDSVLNTLAGKAGLNKRGDIFVKKKE
;
A
#
# COMPACT_ATOMS: atom_id res chain seq x y z
N MET A 1 -33.31 -38.25 67.07
CA MET A 1 -33.87 -37.09 67.81
C MET A 1 -33.83 -35.84 66.96
N ARG A 2 -35.05 -35.32 66.78
CA ARG A 2 -35.40 -33.88 66.57
C ARG A 2 -34.87 -33.22 65.35
N LYS A 3 -35.63 -33.08 64.29
CA LYS A 3 -36.68 -32.04 64.03
C LYS A 3 -36.07 -30.70 63.67
N GLY A 4 -36.44 -30.21 62.52
CA GLY A 4 -36.27 -28.85 62.13
C GLY A 4 -36.66 -28.60 60.70
N LEU A 5 -37.96 -28.77 60.45
CA LEU A 5 -38.63 -28.25 59.27
C LEU A 5 -38.67 -26.70 59.31
N TRP A 6 -38.16 -26.03 58.35
CA TRP A 6 -38.57 -24.66 58.11
C TRP A 6 -38.76 -24.45 56.59
N PHE A 7 -40.01 -24.39 56.28
CA PHE A 7 -40.56 -23.79 55.08
C PHE A 7 -40.25 -22.32 55.13
N VAL A 8 -39.60 -21.79 54.14
CA VAL A 8 -39.72 -20.38 53.81
C VAL A 8 -40.02 -20.23 52.33
N LEU A 9 -41.24 -19.88 52.16
CA LEU A 9 -41.86 -19.32 50.98
C LEU A 9 -41.06 -18.10 50.53
N GLY A 10 -40.53 -18.07 49.33
CA GLY A 10 -39.80 -16.92 48.76
C GLY A 10 -40.08 -16.80 47.29
N ILE A 11 -41.17 -16.18 47.00
CA ILE A 11 -41.48 -15.27 45.89
C ILE A 11 -40.60 -15.43 44.67
N ALA A 12 -41.16 -16.03 43.65
CA ALA A 12 -40.69 -15.95 42.27
C ALA A 12 -40.81 -14.49 41.75
N LEU A 13 -39.71 -13.76 41.76
CA LEU A 13 -39.63 -12.50 41.04
C LEU A 13 -39.09 -12.84 39.64
N ALA A 14 -40.00 -13.10 38.73
CA ALA A 14 -39.71 -13.18 37.31
C ALA A 14 -39.32 -11.79 36.80
N LEU A 15 -38.04 -11.45 36.83
CA LEU A 15 -37.51 -10.31 36.14
C LEU A 15 -37.41 -10.65 34.65
N THR A 16 -38.43 -10.33 33.91
CA THR A 16 -38.38 -10.30 32.44
C THR A 16 -37.48 -9.14 32.02
N ILE A 17 -36.18 -9.43 31.85
CA ILE A 17 -35.30 -8.55 31.16
C ILE A 17 -35.67 -8.63 29.67
N ALA A 18 -36.52 -7.71 29.24
CA ALA A 18 -36.71 -7.42 27.84
C ALA A 18 -35.39 -6.86 27.32
N GLY A 19 -34.49 -7.74 26.89
CA GLY A 19 -33.31 -7.39 26.17
C GLY A 19 -33.76 -6.70 24.88
N ALA A 20 -33.66 -5.39 24.84
CA ALA A 20 -33.71 -4.64 23.60
C ALA A 20 -32.53 -5.14 22.78
N THR A 21 -32.74 -6.15 21.95
CA THR A 21 -31.86 -6.46 20.85
C THR A 21 -31.92 -5.26 19.93
N SER A 22 -30.95 -4.36 20.09
CA SER A 22 -30.65 -3.36 19.07
C SER A 22 -30.23 -4.16 17.84
N GLY A 23 -31.23 -4.56 17.05
CA GLY A 23 -30.99 -5.11 15.74
C GLY A 23 -30.12 -4.09 15.01
N GLN A 24 -28.87 -4.45 14.79
CA GLN A 24 -28.03 -3.72 13.85
C GLN A 24 -28.79 -3.80 12.51
N ARG A 25 -29.51 -2.74 12.22
CA ARG A 25 -30.06 -2.57 10.88
C ARG A 25 -28.89 -2.71 9.93
N PRO A 26 -28.97 -3.60 8.94
CA PRO A 26 -28.01 -3.57 7.85
C PRO A 26 -27.96 -2.11 7.41
N ARG A 27 -26.78 -1.47 7.46
CA ARG A 27 -26.62 -0.20 6.82
C ARG A 27 -27.05 -0.42 5.39
N THR A 28 -28.23 0.03 5.06
CA THR A 28 -28.60 0.27 3.69
C THR A 28 -27.42 1.05 3.16
N MET A 29 -26.69 0.50 2.19
CA MET A 29 -25.79 1.32 1.39
C MET A 29 -26.71 2.42 0.85
N THR A 30 -26.70 3.54 1.53
CA THR A 30 -27.20 4.76 0.96
C THR A 30 -26.27 4.98 -0.20
N GLN A 31 -26.75 4.53 -1.33
CA GLN A 31 -26.31 5.00 -2.61
C GLN A 31 -26.16 6.49 -2.48
N ASP A 32 -25.01 6.95 -2.92
CA ASP A 32 -24.77 8.33 -3.27
C ASP A 32 -24.73 9.38 -2.18
N LYS A 33 -23.60 9.50 -1.62
CA LYS A 33 -22.94 10.73 -1.96
C LYS A 33 -22.14 10.47 -3.25
N THR A 34 -22.66 10.88 -4.38
CA THR A 34 -21.86 11.28 -5.52
C THR A 34 -20.76 12.13 -4.89
N GLU A 35 -19.59 11.53 -4.65
CA GLU A 35 -18.43 12.32 -4.33
C GLU A 35 -18.32 13.23 -5.53
N THR A 36 -18.67 14.47 -5.31
CA THR A 36 -18.31 15.55 -6.21
C THR A 36 -16.84 15.30 -6.47
N ALA A 37 -16.55 14.76 -7.63
CA ALA A 37 -15.20 14.49 -8.05
C ALA A 37 -14.50 15.83 -7.88
N THR A 38 -13.78 15.95 -6.76
CA THR A 38 -12.93 17.09 -6.52
C THR A 38 -12.05 17.08 -7.74
N ASN A 39 -12.18 18.10 -8.57
CA ASN A 39 -11.51 18.20 -9.86
C ASN A 39 -10.02 18.47 -9.56
N VAL A 40 -9.39 17.50 -8.92
CA VAL A 40 -7.93 17.47 -8.71
C VAL A 40 -7.38 17.14 -10.08
N PRO A 41 -6.63 18.07 -10.71
CA PRO A 41 -6.03 17.80 -12.00
C PRO A 41 -5.27 16.48 -11.94
N ALA A 42 -5.46 15.64 -12.96
CA ALA A 42 -4.68 14.41 -13.05
C ALA A 42 -3.19 14.76 -13.00
N PRO A 43 -2.37 14.01 -12.25
CA PRO A 43 -0.95 14.26 -12.22
C PRO A 43 -0.37 14.20 -13.63
N PRO A 44 0.66 15.01 -13.92
CA PRO A 44 1.28 14.99 -15.23
C PRO A 44 1.82 13.58 -15.53
N PRO A 45 1.94 13.22 -16.83
CA PRO A 45 2.53 11.93 -17.19
C PRO A 45 3.95 11.82 -16.65
N ALA A 46 4.34 10.60 -16.25
CA ALA A 46 5.69 10.37 -15.75
C ALA A 46 6.74 10.60 -16.85
N PRO A 47 7.92 11.07 -16.47
CA PRO A 47 9.08 11.04 -17.36
C PRO A 47 9.36 9.62 -17.84
N GLN A 48 9.87 9.46 -19.05
CA GLN A 48 10.22 8.14 -19.59
C GLN A 48 11.21 7.36 -18.69
N THR A 49 12.05 8.09 -17.98
CA THR A 49 13.04 7.53 -17.05
C THR A 49 12.91 8.24 -15.70
N VAL A 50 12.83 7.46 -14.63
CA VAL A 50 12.66 7.94 -13.26
C VAL A 50 13.71 7.31 -12.36
N LYS A 51 14.40 8.12 -11.54
CA LYS A 51 15.29 7.58 -10.51
C LYS A 51 14.51 6.76 -9.50
N ALA A 52 15.00 5.58 -9.23
CA ALA A 52 14.37 4.65 -8.30
C ALA A 52 15.39 3.76 -7.61
N LYS A 53 15.03 3.28 -6.44
CA LYS A 53 15.76 2.22 -5.76
C LYS A 53 14.91 0.97 -5.74
N TYR A 54 15.41 -0.10 -6.30
CA TYR A 54 14.79 -1.41 -6.18
C TYR A 54 14.94 -1.93 -4.75
N GLU A 55 13.83 -2.34 -4.14
CA GLU A 55 13.81 -2.81 -2.75
C GLU A 55 13.60 -4.33 -2.64
N GLY A 56 13.25 -5.01 -3.74
CA GLY A 56 13.07 -6.45 -3.80
C GLY A 56 11.70 -6.88 -4.35
N GLY A 57 11.44 -8.18 -4.32
CA GLY A 57 10.16 -8.78 -4.66
C GLY A 57 10.13 -9.52 -5.99
N VAL A 58 11.20 -9.51 -6.77
CA VAL A 58 11.32 -10.38 -7.95
C VAL A 58 12.05 -11.66 -7.56
N PHE A 59 11.46 -12.79 -7.92
CA PHE A 59 12.05 -14.11 -7.65
C PHE A 59 13.45 -14.23 -8.22
N GLY A 60 14.36 -14.71 -7.41
CA GLY A 60 15.78 -14.85 -7.79
C GLY A 60 16.60 -13.56 -7.69
N TYR A 61 15.97 -12.41 -7.39
CA TYR A 61 16.65 -11.13 -7.31
C TYR A 61 16.28 -10.34 -6.05
N ASN A 62 17.08 -10.48 -5.00
CA ASN A 62 16.78 -9.89 -3.68
C ASN A 62 17.72 -8.74 -3.27
N LYS A 63 18.62 -8.31 -4.15
CA LYS A 63 19.56 -7.23 -3.84
C LYS A 63 18.88 -5.88 -4.04
N LYS A 64 18.96 -5.03 -3.01
CA LYS A 64 18.53 -3.62 -3.12
C LYS A 64 19.55 -2.84 -3.93
N ILE A 65 19.11 -2.25 -5.03
CA ILE A 65 19.98 -1.54 -5.99
C ILE A 65 19.37 -0.18 -6.31
N GLU A 66 20.22 0.84 -6.39
CA GLU A 66 19.87 2.15 -6.94
C GLU A 66 19.98 2.12 -8.47
N GLY A 67 19.13 2.87 -9.11
CA GLY A 67 19.09 2.89 -10.55
C GLY A 67 17.91 3.70 -11.11
N THR A 68 17.38 3.26 -12.24
CA THR A 68 16.30 3.96 -12.94
C THR A 68 15.18 3.00 -13.38
N LEU A 69 13.94 3.46 -13.21
CA LEU A 69 12.77 2.88 -13.86
C LEU A 69 12.57 3.53 -15.23
N ASN A 70 12.37 2.71 -16.24
CA ASN A 70 12.14 3.16 -17.61
C ASN A 70 10.85 2.54 -18.14
N PHE A 71 10.04 3.36 -18.81
CA PHE A 71 8.89 2.93 -19.57
C PHE A 71 9.33 2.59 -20.99
N ASP A 72 9.52 1.28 -21.26
CA ASP A 72 9.92 0.77 -22.58
C ASP A 72 8.67 0.56 -23.44
N GLU A 73 8.31 1.57 -24.20
CA GLU A 73 7.13 1.55 -25.06
C GLU A 73 7.28 0.59 -26.24
N ALA A 74 8.49 0.42 -26.75
CA ALA A 74 8.76 -0.44 -27.89
C ALA A 74 8.48 -1.91 -27.55
N ASN A 75 8.80 -2.32 -26.33
CA ASN A 75 8.63 -3.68 -25.86
C ASN A 75 7.46 -3.83 -24.87
N LEU A 76 6.68 -2.77 -24.62
CA LEU A 76 5.51 -2.76 -23.74
C LEU A 76 5.80 -3.29 -22.33
N ARG A 77 6.87 -2.78 -21.70
CA ARG A 77 7.34 -3.26 -20.41
C ARG A 77 7.89 -2.14 -19.52
N LEU A 78 7.81 -2.34 -18.23
CA LEU A 78 8.51 -1.53 -17.22
C LEU A 78 9.88 -2.16 -16.99
N VAL A 79 10.95 -1.40 -17.18
CA VAL A 79 12.34 -1.88 -17.06
C VAL A 79 13.04 -1.17 -15.91
N PHE A 80 13.74 -1.91 -15.08
CA PHE A 80 14.66 -1.34 -14.11
C PHE A 80 16.11 -1.58 -14.55
N LYS A 81 16.87 -0.49 -14.60
CA LYS A 81 18.31 -0.48 -14.93
C LYS A 81 19.11 0.01 -13.74
N ASP A 82 20.30 -0.56 -13.56
CA ASP A 82 21.25 -0.09 -12.56
C ASP A 82 21.91 1.25 -12.96
N ASP A 83 22.78 1.76 -12.09
CA ASP A 83 23.52 3.00 -12.33
C ASP A 83 24.43 2.93 -13.58
N LYS A 84 24.78 1.72 -14.03
CA LYS A 84 25.57 1.48 -15.25
C LYS A 84 24.70 1.31 -16.49
N GLN A 85 23.40 1.59 -16.39
CA GLN A 85 22.40 1.42 -17.45
C GLN A 85 22.22 -0.02 -17.92
N LYS A 86 22.69 -1.00 -17.13
CA LYS A 86 22.42 -2.40 -17.37
C LYS A 86 21.00 -2.75 -16.94
N GLU A 87 20.26 -3.41 -17.81
CA GLU A 87 18.95 -3.95 -17.47
C GLU A 87 19.10 -5.06 -16.42
N ILE A 88 18.40 -4.89 -15.30
CA ILE A 88 18.43 -5.82 -14.17
C ILE A 88 17.18 -6.69 -14.16
N LEU A 89 16.03 -6.05 -14.38
CA LEU A 89 14.75 -6.73 -14.43
C LEU A 89 13.77 -5.96 -15.29
N PHE A 90 12.77 -6.64 -15.77
CA PHE A 90 11.63 -6.02 -16.44
C PHE A 90 10.31 -6.71 -16.03
N VAL A 91 9.21 -6.01 -16.19
CA VAL A 91 7.85 -6.51 -16.00
C VAL A 91 7.01 -6.09 -17.20
N PRO A 92 6.51 -7.02 -18.01
CA PRO A 92 5.61 -6.69 -19.11
C PRO A 92 4.34 -6.00 -18.61
N TYR A 93 3.82 -5.01 -19.33
CA TYR A 93 2.61 -4.31 -18.89
C TYR A 93 1.40 -5.24 -18.81
N ASN A 94 1.29 -6.21 -19.68
CA ASN A 94 0.21 -7.20 -19.65
C ASN A 94 0.28 -8.12 -18.42
N ALA A 95 1.45 -8.34 -17.85
CA ALA A 95 1.66 -9.13 -16.65
C ALA A 95 1.33 -8.36 -15.35
N ILE A 96 1.23 -7.01 -15.41
CA ILE A 96 0.91 -6.20 -14.23
C ILE A 96 -0.57 -6.36 -13.90
N THR A 97 -0.85 -6.84 -12.70
CA THR A 97 -2.21 -7.07 -12.18
C THR A 97 -2.66 -6.01 -11.21
N GLY A 98 -1.72 -5.30 -10.59
CA GLY A 98 -2.01 -4.21 -9.68
C GLY A 98 -0.81 -3.31 -9.43
N ALA A 99 -1.11 -2.07 -9.02
CA ALA A 99 -0.09 -1.11 -8.59
C ALA A 99 -0.67 -0.19 -7.50
N TYR A 100 0.16 0.19 -6.54
CA TYR A 100 -0.22 1.17 -5.53
C TYR A 100 1.00 1.93 -5.01
N GLY A 101 0.72 3.13 -4.48
CA GLY A 101 1.70 3.95 -3.81
C GLY A 101 1.61 3.76 -2.30
N ASP A 102 2.75 3.62 -1.65
CA ASP A 102 2.84 3.54 -0.20
C ASP A 102 3.84 4.58 0.35
N THR A 103 3.56 5.10 1.53
CA THR A 103 4.38 6.13 2.16
C THR A 103 4.68 5.76 3.60
N HIS A 104 5.93 5.48 3.89
CA HIS A 104 6.41 5.20 5.24
C HIS A 104 7.25 6.34 5.80
N ALA A 105 7.03 6.66 7.06
CA ALA A 105 7.91 7.55 7.80
C ALA A 105 9.06 6.74 8.42
N VAL A 106 10.26 6.95 7.92
CA VAL A 106 11.47 6.29 8.42
C VAL A 106 12.39 7.30 9.12
N ARG A 107 13.12 6.83 10.12
CA ARG A 107 14.19 7.61 10.73
C ARG A 107 15.49 7.35 9.96
N PRO A 108 16.12 8.37 9.37
CA PRO A 108 17.41 8.18 8.70
C PRO A 108 18.47 7.66 9.68
N SER A 109 19.34 6.78 9.22
CA SER A 109 20.42 6.21 10.05
C SER A 109 21.34 7.29 10.62
N ALA A 110 21.64 8.34 9.86
CA ALA A 110 22.41 9.48 10.32
C ALA A 110 21.75 10.22 11.48
N ALA A 111 20.42 10.40 11.45
CA ALA A 111 19.68 11.02 12.54
C ALA A 111 19.69 10.15 13.82
N THR A 112 19.70 8.84 13.66
CA THR A 112 19.81 7.89 14.79
C THR A 112 21.21 7.96 15.42
N VAL A 113 22.26 8.03 14.62
CA VAL A 113 23.62 8.17 15.12
C VAL A 113 23.80 9.52 15.83
N ALA A 114 23.34 10.62 15.24
CA ALA A 114 23.44 11.95 15.83
C ALA A 114 22.68 12.08 17.15
N SER A 115 21.56 11.39 17.32
CA SER A 115 20.78 11.41 18.56
C SER A 115 21.47 10.68 19.73
N ASN A 116 22.44 9.82 19.44
CA ASN A 116 23.19 9.05 20.45
C ASN A 116 24.53 9.71 20.85
N ILE A 117 24.86 10.86 20.29
CA ILE A 117 26.06 11.62 20.68
C ILE A 117 25.70 12.61 21.81
N PRO A 118 26.23 12.46 23.03
CA PRO A 118 25.80 13.22 24.23
C PRO A 118 26.27 14.63 24.20
N TYR A 119 26.61 15.34 23.33
CA TYR A 119 27.02 16.77 23.34
C TYR A 119 26.51 17.60 22.16
N ILE A 120 25.83 16.98 21.18
CA ILE A 120 25.23 17.72 20.09
C ILE A 120 23.75 17.86 20.46
N GLY A 121 23.38 18.93 21.12
CA GLY A 121 22.03 19.24 21.64
C GLY A 121 20.97 19.45 20.54
N PHE A 122 21.08 18.75 19.43
CA PHE A 122 20.08 18.76 18.36
C PHE A 122 19.09 17.61 18.57
N PRO A 123 17.78 17.88 18.52
CA PRO A 123 16.74 16.84 18.60
C PRO A 123 16.67 16.04 17.30
N ALA A 124 17.80 15.58 16.78
CA ALA A 124 17.91 14.82 15.53
C ALA A 124 17.08 13.51 15.55
N GLY A 125 16.78 13.03 16.75
CA GLY A 125 15.93 11.85 16.94
C GLY A 125 14.48 12.02 16.47
N PHE A 126 14.01 13.25 16.25
CA PHE A 126 12.66 13.55 15.77
C PHE A 126 12.58 13.71 14.25
N ILE A 127 13.71 13.71 13.55
CA ILE A 127 13.72 13.81 12.09
C ILE A 127 13.18 12.50 11.51
N LYS A 128 11.99 12.57 10.93
CA LYS A 128 11.40 11.48 10.15
C LYS A 128 11.35 11.89 8.69
N THR A 129 11.90 11.05 7.84
CA THR A 129 11.81 11.24 6.39
C THR A 129 10.70 10.36 5.84
N LYS A 130 9.81 10.94 5.04
CA LYS A 130 8.78 10.17 4.33
C LYS A 130 9.42 9.49 3.13
N VAL A 131 9.40 8.19 3.12
CA VAL A 131 9.87 7.36 2.00
C VAL A 131 8.65 6.87 1.24
N ARG A 132 8.71 6.91 -0.08
CA ARG A 132 7.63 6.58 -0.98
C ARG A 132 8.00 5.37 -1.80
N TYR A 133 7.09 4.43 -1.81
CA TYR A 133 7.25 3.16 -2.50
C TYR A 133 6.17 3.01 -3.57
N LEU A 134 6.59 2.66 -4.76
CA LEU A 134 5.73 2.10 -5.79
C LEU A 134 5.76 0.58 -5.61
N ALA A 135 4.63 -0.01 -5.31
CA ALA A 135 4.47 -1.46 -5.30
C ALA A 135 3.74 -1.88 -6.57
N VAL A 136 4.30 -2.85 -7.26
CA VAL A 136 3.76 -3.40 -8.51
C VAL A 136 3.54 -4.89 -8.31
N GLN A 137 2.28 -5.31 -8.40
CA GLN A 137 1.90 -6.70 -8.40
C GLN A 137 1.88 -7.20 -9.84
N TYR A 138 2.48 -8.35 -10.07
CA TYR A 138 2.57 -8.96 -11.39
C TYR A 138 2.25 -10.44 -11.34
N ASP A 139 1.72 -10.94 -12.43
CA ASP A 139 1.49 -12.35 -12.71
C ASP A 139 1.82 -12.57 -14.19
N ASP A 140 3.00 -13.12 -14.44
CA ASP A 140 3.52 -13.30 -15.79
C ASP A 140 3.12 -14.69 -16.30
N PRO A 141 2.22 -14.78 -17.26
CA PRO A 141 1.74 -16.04 -17.79
C PRO A 141 2.83 -16.82 -18.55
N ASP A 142 3.83 -16.12 -19.11
CA ASP A 142 4.86 -16.74 -19.94
C ASP A 142 5.92 -17.42 -19.07
N SER A 143 6.39 -16.73 -18.03
CA SER A 143 7.37 -17.28 -17.10
C SER A 143 6.74 -18.07 -15.94
N LYS A 144 5.42 -17.97 -15.75
CA LYS A 144 4.65 -18.51 -14.61
C LYS A 144 5.16 -18.02 -13.26
N VAL A 145 5.72 -16.82 -13.24
CA VAL A 145 6.21 -16.16 -12.04
C VAL A 145 5.26 -15.04 -11.64
N SER A 146 4.79 -15.09 -10.41
CA SER A 146 3.96 -14.04 -9.84
C SER A 146 4.58 -13.48 -8.56
N GLY A 147 4.28 -12.23 -8.25
CA GLY A 147 4.80 -11.60 -7.06
C GLY A 147 4.45 -10.13 -6.94
N THR A 148 5.06 -9.49 -5.95
CA THR A 148 4.97 -8.04 -5.76
C THR A 148 6.37 -7.49 -5.64
N THR A 149 6.73 -6.60 -6.55
CA THR A 149 8.00 -5.87 -6.52
C THR A 149 7.79 -4.45 -6.02
N SER A 150 8.82 -3.88 -5.40
CA SER A 150 8.73 -2.52 -4.87
C SER A 150 9.96 -1.68 -5.22
N PHE A 151 9.67 -0.42 -5.52
CA PHE A 151 10.66 0.60 -5.89
C PHE A 151 10.47 1.83 -5.02
N ARG A 152 11.53 2.29 -4.39
CA ARG A 152 11.52 3.56 -3.67
C ARG A 152 11.74 4.70 -4.67
N LEU A 153 10.87 5.71 -4.60
CA LEU A 153 10.92 6.92 -5.43
C LEU A 153 11.27 8.16 -4.59
N GLU A 154 11.73 9.21 -5.24
CA GLU A 154 12.22 10.41 -4.57
C GLU A 154 11.12 11.17 -3.82
N ASN A 155 10.00 11.42 -4.48
CA ASN A 155 8.94 12.26 -3.94
C ASN A 155 7.54 11.77 -4.32
N LYS A 156 6.52 12.44 -3.76
CA LYS A 156 5.12 12.06 -3.96
C LYS A 156 4.65 12.34 -5.40
N ASP A 157 5.07 13.45 -5.98
CA ASP A 157 4.59 13.86 -7.29
C ASP A 157 5.10 12.90 -8.37
N ILE A 158 6.35 12.46 -8.24
CA ILE A 158 6.91 11.40 -9.09
C ILE A 158 6.17 10.07 -8.87
N LEU A 159 5.88 9.70 -7.62
CA LEU A 159 5.13 8.47 -7.33
C LEU A 159 3.75 8.51 -8.00
N ASP A 160 3.02 9.59 -7.83
CA ASP A 160 1.67 9.74 -8.40
C ASP A 160 1.72 9.74 -9.93
N SER A 161 2.69 10.42 -10.54
CA SER A 161 2.89 10.44 -12.00
C SER A 161 3.23 9.05 -12.55
N VAL A 162 4.18 8.35 -11.92
CA VAL A 162 4.59 6.99 -12.32
C VAL A 162 3.42 6.02 -12.16
N LEU A 163 2.69 6.10 -11.05
CA LEU A 163 1.57 5.22 -10.76
C LEU A 163 0.44 5.39 -11.79
N ASN A 164 0.06 6.64 -12.11
CA ASN A 164 -0.97 6.91 -13.11
C ASN A 164 -0.53 6.50 -14.52
N THR A 165 0.72 6.80 -14.88
CA THR A 165 1.27 6.40 -16.18
C THR A 165 1.31 4.88 -16.33
N LEU A 166 1.79 4.17 -15.29
CA LEU A 166 1.83 2.72 -15.29
C LEU A 166 0.43 2.11 -15.35
N ALA A 167 -0.52 2.67 -14.62
CA ALA A 167 -1.90 2.22 -14.65
C ALA A 167 -2.51 2.33 -16.04
N GLY A 168 -2.29 3.45 -16.74
CA GLY A 168 -2.74 3.62 -18.11
C GLY A 168 -2.13 2.60 -19.08
N LYS A 169 -0.81 2.36 -18.97
CA LYS A 169 -0.09 1.42 -19.84
C LYS A 169 -0.45 -0.04 -19.59
N ALA A 170 -0.67 -0.41 -18.33
CA ALA A 170 -1.05 -1.76 -17.95
C ALA A 170 -2.56 -2.03 -17.98
N GLY A 171 -3.38 -1.03 -18.35
CA GLY A 171 -4.85 -1.15 -18.39
C GLY A 171 -5.48 -1.36 -17.01
N LEU A 172 -4.91 -0.75 -15.98
CA LEU A 172 -5.43 -0.86 -14.62
C LEU A 172 -6.51 0.19 -14.34
N ASN A 173 -7.50 -0.19 -13.55
CA ASN A 173 -8.57 0.68 -13.11
C ASN A 173 -8.37 1.11 -11.66
N LYS A 174 -8.61 2.37 -11.36
CA LYS A 174 -8.48 2.91 -10.01
C LYS A 174 -9.59 2.38 -9.11
N ARG A 175 -9.23 1.88 -7.93
CA ARG A 175 -10.15 1.48 -6.86
C ARG A 175 -9.63 2.02 -5.53
N GLY A 176 -10.16 3.16 -5.10
CA GLY A 176 -9.63 3.88 -3.93
C GLY A 176 -8.18 4.33 -4.18
N ASP A 177 -7.26 3.91 -3.33
CA ASP A 177 -5.84 4.28 -3.42
C ASP A 177 -4.99 3.29 -4.23
N ILE A 178 -5.60 2.25 -4.79
CA ILE A 178 -4.92 1.23 -5.57
C ILE A 178 -5.42 1.19 -7.01
N PHE A 179 -4.58 0.70 -7.90
CA PHE A 179 -4.92 0.40 -9.29
C PHE A 179 -4.89 -1.11 -9.49
N VAL A 180 -5.92 -1.67 -10.08
CA VAL A 180 -6.05 -3.12 -10.29
C VAL A 180 -6.58 -3.43 -11.68
N LYS A 181 -6.15 -4.55 -12.24
CA LYS A 181 -6.67 -5.06 -13.50
C LYS A 181 -8.13 -5.49 -13.31
N LYS A 182 -9.00 -5.14 -14.27
CA LYS A 182 -10.37 -5.64 -14.26
C LYS A 182 -10.30 -7.14 -14.53
N LYS A 183 -10.92 -7.93 -13.66
CA LYS A 183 -11.09 -9.35 -13.91
C LYS A 183 -12.18 -9.49 -14.96
N GLU A 184 -11.81 -10.02 -16.11
CA GLU A 184 -12.78 -10.43 -17.14
C GLU A 184 -13.56 -11.65 -16.66
#